data_c539c53ca56363547a14d1252c99bcc3
#
_entry.id   c539c53ca56363547a14d1252c99bcc3
#
_cell.length_a   1.000
_cell.length_b   1.000
_cell.length_c   1.000
_cell.angle_alpha   90.00
_cell.angle_beta   90.00
_cell.angle_gamma   90.00
#
_symmetry.space_group_name_H-M   'P 1'
#
loop_
_entity.id
_entity.type
_entity.pdbx_description
1 polymer ?
#
loop_
_entity_poly.entity_id
_entity_poly.type
_entity_poly.pdbx_seq_one_letter_code
_entity_poly.pdbx_strand_id
1 'polypeptide(L)'
;MSIMKNQRTNSIGSLLIAGLIVVPGALQAQTHYPQGVEGIKAASLPPPGFYARDYNYFYWSDNFKGGPPGFDLFAYVQAPRLIYITDFKILGGFYGADVLVPFPYQDLQAGGFDGSKFGLGDIFVEPITISWHPKQFDFAVGYGFWAPSGDYSPTDPVSPGKGFWTQMLTAGATWYPDEEKTWSVSLLNRYEFNQEQQDTDITPGQYLTMEWGIAKSFRKTIDVGLVGYYQLQTTKATGAGAPNNLPWVVGLGPEINMVCPKLGLITSLRYVYEIESHGRPQGNMVNITLTKRF
;
A
#
# COMPACT_ATOMS: atom_id res chain seq x y z
N MET A 1 26.87 -55.75 59.14
CA MET A 1 27.85 -54.98 58.34
C MET A 1 27.20 -54.72 57.00
N SER A 2 26.49 -53.62 56.91
CA SER A 2 25.68 -53.27 55.76
C SER A 2 26.26 -52.01 55.11
N ILE A 3 26.62 -52.10 53.85
CA ILE A 3 27.23 -51.04 53.04
C ILE A 3 26.08 -50.28 52.36
N MET A 4 25.82 -49.03 52.77
CA MET A 4 24.92 -48.13 52.08
C MET A 4 25.59 -47.59 50.82
N LYS A 5 24.98 -47.87 49.64
CA LYS A 5 25.33 -47.25 48.37
C LYS A 5 24.58 -45.91 48.25
N ASN A 6 25.31 -44.84 48.19
CA ASN A 6 24.87 -43.48 47.96
C ASN A 6 24.59 -43.29 46.45
N GLN A 7 23.34 -43.15 46.02
CA GLN A 7 23.01 -42.78 44.64
C GLN A 7 22.88 -41.25 44.57
N ARG A 8 23.79 -40.63 43.85
CA ARG A 8 23.68 -39.23 43.43
C ARG A 8 22.74 -39.16 42.24
N THR A 9 21.57 -38.56 42.44
CA THR A 9 20.69 -38.16 41.36
C THR A 9 21.21 -36.87 40.74
N ASN A 10 21.74 -36.98 39.51
CA ASN A 10 22.00 -35.81 38.67
C ASN A 10 20.69 -35.31 38.09
N SER A 11 20.18 -34.21 38.62
CA SER A 11 19.10 -33.45 37.97
C SER A 11 19.69 -32.63 36.82
N ILE A 12 19.54 -33.11 35.60
CA ILE A 12 19.77 -32.33 34.40
C ILE A 12 18.60 -31.34 34.30
N GLY A 13 18.90 -30.10 34.66
CA GLY A 13 17.97 -28.98 34.42
C GLY A 13 17.83 -28.79 32.91
N SER A 14 16.66 -29.15 32.36
CA SER A 14 16.27 -28.80 31.00
C SER A 14 16.05 -27.29 30.94
N LEU A 15 17.02 -26.55 30.39
CA LEU A 15 16.86 -25.18 29.98
C LEU A 15 15.87 -25.18 28.78
N LEU A 16 14.60 -24.87 29.04
CA LEU A 16 13.66 -24.54 28.01
C LEU A 16 14.09 -23.17 27.42
N ILE A 17 14.85 -23.21 26.34
CA ILE A 17 15.01 -22.06 25.47
C ILE A 17 13.65 -21.91 24.77
N ALA A 18 12.81 -21.04 25.32
CA ALA A 18 11.65 -20.52 24.59
C ALA A 18 12.18 -19.69 23.41
N GLY A 19 12.49 -20.37 22.30
CA GLY A 19 12.69 -19.68 21.03
C GLY A 19 11.42 -18.93 20.71
N LEU A 20 11.51 -17.60 20.63
CA LEU A 20 10.45 -16.78 20.05
C LEU A 20 10.30 -17.27 18.60
N ILE A 21 9.29 -18.10 18.36
CA ILE A 21 8.87 -18.43 17.00
C ILE A 21 8.24 -17.15 16.47
N VAL A 22 8.99 -16.37 15.71
CA VAL A 22 8.42 -15.28 14.90
C VAL A 22 7.48 -15.95 13.93
N VAL A 23 6.17 -15.77 14.12
CA VAL A 23 5.16 -16.29 13.20
C VAL A 23 5.30 -15.48 11.91
N PRO A 24 5.71 -16.07 10.79
CA PRO A 24 5.98 -15.34 9.54
C PRO A 24 4.82 -14.46 9.08
N GLY A 25 3.58 -14.90 9.30
CA GLY A 25 2.38 -14.15 8.97
C GLY A 25 2.19 -12.81 9.70
N ALA A 26 2.89 -12.57 10.81
CA ALA A 26 2.83 -11.30 11.53
C ALA A 26 3.67 -10.19 10.89
N LEU A 27 4.60 -10.54 10.00
CA LEU A 27 5.50 -9.59 9.32
C LEU A 27 4.97 -9.21 7.92
N GLN A 28 4.10 -10.00 7.32
CA GLN A 28 3.50 -9.67 6.03
C GLN A 28 2.49 -8.53 6.17
N ALA A 29 2.59 -7.54 5.29
CA ALA A 29 1.58 -6.49 5.19
C ALA A 29 0.22 -7.11 4.83
N GLN A 30 -0.81 -6.85 5.65
CA GLN A 30 -2.14 -7.43 5.51
C GLN A 30 -3.06 -6.63 4.56
N THR A 31 -2.54 -5.66 3.85
CA THR A 31 -3.23 -4.84 2.86
C THR A 31 -2.54 -4.95 1.52
N HIS A 32 -3.28 -4.95 0.41
CA HIS A 32 -2.72 -4.92 -0.93
C HIS A 32 -2.35 -3.49 -1.34
N TYR A 33 -3.19 -2.52 -0.99
CA TYR A 33 -2.96 -1.15 -1.40
C TYR A 33 -1.86 -0.49 -0.58
N PRO A 34 -0.71 -0.11 -1.20
CA PRO A 34 0.33 0.63 -0.51
C PRO A 34 -0.12 2.07 -0.31
N GLN A 35 0.04 2.58 0.92
CA GLN A 35 -0.29 3.95 1.26
C GLN A 35 0.63 4.96 0.55
N GLY A 36 0.10 6.15 0.26
CA GLY A 36 0.88 7.25 -0.32
C GLY A 36 1.16 7.12 -1.81
N VAL A 37 0.47 6.24 -2.52
CA VAL A 37 0.62 6.07 -3.97
C VAL A 37 0.01 7.23 -4.74
N GLU A 38 -1.09 7.80 -4.23
CA GLU A 38 -1.72 8.99 -4.79
C GLU A 38 -1.51 10.21 -3.88
N GLY A 39 -1.62 11.43 -4.42
CA GLY A 39 -1.35 12.65 -3.66
C GLY A 39 -2.04 13.89 -4.23
N ILE A 40 -1.29 14.79 -4.87
CA ILE A 40 -1.87 15.98 -5.50
C ILE A 40 -2.94 15.57 -6.52
N LYS A 41 -4.15 16.13 -6.36
CA LYS A 41 -5.30 15.84 -7.24
C LYS A 41 -5.66 14.35 -7.30
N ALA A 42 -5.52 13.64 -6.18
CA ALA A 42 -5.66 12.18 -6.09
C ALA A 42 -6.99 11.63 -6.64
N ALA A 43 -8.07 12.45 -6.60
CA ALA A 43 -9.39 12.07 -7.09
C ALA A 43 -9.71 12.64 -8.49
N SER A 44 -8.74 13.25 -9.18
CA SER A 44 -8.94 13.84 -10.51
C SER A 44 -8.48 12.87 -11.59
N LEU A 45 -9.41 12.07 -12.14
CA LEU A 45 -9.10 11.22 -13.27
C LEU A 45 -8.86 12.07 -14.53
N PRO A 46 -8.00 11.61 -15.46
CA PRO A 46 -7.76 12.31 -16.71
C PRO A 46 -8.99 12.26 -17.65
N PRO A 47 -9.05 13.14 -18.67
CA PRO A 47 -10.12 13.11 -19.67
C PRO A 47 -10.10 11.79 -20.47
N PRO A 48 -11.18 11.51 -21.25
CA PRO A 48 -11.22 10.32 -22.11
C PRO A 48 -9.97 10.13 -22.94
N GLY A 49 -9.46 8.90 -22.98
CA GLY A 49 -8.22 8.51 -23.65
C GLY A 49 -7.62 7.24 -23.08
N PHE A 50 -6.52 6.82 -23.68
CA PHE A 50 -5.71 5.70 -23.21
C PHE A 50 -4.43 6.23 -22.55
N TYR A 51 -4.09 5.65 -21.40
CA TYR A 51 -2.93 6.08 -20.60
C TYR A 51 -2.15 4.86 -20.13
N ALA A 52 -0.83 4.98 -20.15
CA ALA A 52 0.06 4.12 -19.36
C ALA A 52 0.63 4.91 -18.20
N ARG A 53 0.56 4.36 -17.01
CA ARG A 53 1.15 4.93 -15.79
C ARG A 53 2.11 3.91 -15.20
N ASP A 54 3.29 4.37 -14.81
CA ASP A 54 4.30 3.54 -14.15
C ASP A 54 4.60 4.14 -12.78
N TYR A 55 4.39 3.35 -11.74
CA TYR A 55 4.73 3.71 -10.37
C TYR A 55 6.07 3.08 -10.02
N ASN A 56 6.96 3.89 -9.42
CA ASN A 56 8.22 3.46 -8.85
C ASN A 56 8.20 3.84 -7.37
N TYR A 57 7.79 2.92 -6.54
CA TYR A 57 7.55 3.10 -5.11
C TYR A 57 8.71 2.52 -4.31
N PHE A 58 9.39 3.35 -3.53
CA PHE A 58 10.46 2.98 -2.61
C PHE A 58 9.99 3.21 -1.18
N TYR A 59 10.21 2.23 -0.33
CA TYR A 59 9.92 2.32 1.11
C TYR A 59 11.09 1.75 1.90
N TRP A 60 11.47 2.42 2.99
CA TRP A 60 12.48 1.90 3.92
C TRP A 60 12.14 2.27 5.35
N SER A 61 12.46 1.37 6.28
CA SER A 61 12.20 1.52 7.71
C SER A 61 13.12 0.64 8.54
N ASP A 62 13.77 1.23 9.52
CA ASP A 62 14.50 0.56 10.59
C ASP A 62 13.78 0.66 11.94
N ASN A 63 12.57 1.21 11.96
CA ASN A 63 11.77 1.48 13.13
C ASN A 63 10.45 0.69 13.11
N PHE A 64 10.34 -0.28 14.01
CA PHE A 64 9.09 -1.01 14.28
C PHE A 64 8.87 -1.11 15.79
N LYS A 65 8.17 -0.14 16.36
CA LYS A 65 7.90 -0.09 17.81
C LYS A 65 7.10 -1.31 18.27
N GLY A 66 7.71 -2.12 19.14
CA GLY A 66 7.12 -3.38 19.61
C GLY A 66 7.20 -4.53 18.59
N GLY A 67 7.91 -4.34 17.49
CA GLY A 67 8.20 -5.37 16.49
C GLY A 67 9.38 -6.27 16.87
N PRO A 68 9.80 -7.16 15.95
CA PRO A 68 10.91 -8.06 16.17
C PRO A 68 12.25 -7.30 16.30
N PRO A 69 13.21 -7.82 17.08
CA PRO A 69 14.52 -7.20 17.21
C PRO A 69 15.29 -7.23 15.89
N GLY A 70 16.15 -6.22 15.66
CA GLY A 70 16.96 -6.11 14.44
C GLY A 70 16.11 -5.93 13.18
N PHE A 71 14.97 -5.22 13.31
CA PHE A 71 14.11 -4.92 12.16
C PHE A 71 14.78 -3.91 11.23
N ASP A 72 14.89 -4.28 9.97
CA ASP A 72 15.30 -3.43 8.85
C ASP A 72 14.54 -3.89 7.60
N LEU A 73 13.88 -2.98 6.91
CA LEU A 73 13.10 -3.25 5.72
C LEU A 73 13.42 -2.24 4.62
N PHE A 74 13.75 -2.76 3.46
CA PHE A 74 13.73 -2.01 2.21
C PHE A 74 12.76 -2.68 1.24
N ALA A 75 11.89 -1.89 0.60
CA ALA A 75 11.00 -2.36 -0.44
C ALA A 75 11.03 -1.43 -1.65
N TYR A 76 11.07 -2.01 -2.83
CA TYR A 76 10.87 -1.34 -4.11
C TYR A 76 9.75 -2.02 -4.88
N VAL A 77 8.83 -1.26 -5.41
CA VAL A 77 7.76 -1.80 -6.27
C VAL A 77 7.69 -0.99 -7.55
N GLN A 78 7.94 -1.66 -8.68
CA GLN A 78 7.56 -1.14 -9.97
C GLN A 78 6.14 -1.65 -10.29
N ALA A 79 5.24 -0.75 -10.70
CA ALA A 79 3.86 -1.13 -10.98
C ALA A 79 3.31 -0.40 -12.22
N PRO A 80 3.50 -0.96 -13.43
CA PRO A 80 2.85 -0.47 -14.63
C PRO A 80 1.33 -0.66 -14.54
N ARG A 81 0.58 0.39 -14.93
CA ARG A 81 -0.87 0.45 -14.97
C ARG A 81 -1.33 0.94 -16.34
N LEU A 82 -2.24 0.23 -16.97
CA LEU A 82 -2.92 0.64 -18.19
C LEU A 82 -4.32 1.13 -17.82
N ILE A 83 -4.66 2.35 -18.27
CA ILE A 83 -5.91 3.02 -17.92
C ILE A 83 -6.62 3.41 -19.21
N TYR A 84 -7.89 3.09 -19.31
CA TYR A 84 -8.75 3.52 -20.41
C TYR A 84 -9.97 4.26 -19.85
N ILE A 85 -10.08 5.55 -20.17
CA ILE A 85 -11.25 6.37 -19.86
C ILE A 85 -12.03 6.56 -21.16
N THR A 86 -13.27 6.16 -21.16
CA THR A 86 -14.16 6.19 -22.35
C THR A 86 -14.95 7.49 -22.44
N ASP A 87 -15.52 7.79 -23.62
CA ASP A 87 -16.52 8.84 -23.80
C ASP A 87 -17.92 8.42 -23.30
N PHE A 88 -18.10 7.11 -23.01
CA PHE A 88 -19.36 6.60 -22.45
C PHE A 88 -19.54 7.09 -21.02
N LYS A 89 -20.77 7.51 -20.71
CA LYS A 89 -21.10 8.07 -19.40
C LYS A 89 -22.11 7.21 -18.64
N ILE A 90 -21.81 7.00 -17.37
CA ILE A 90 -22.71 6.37 -16.40
C ILE A 90 -23.08 7.45 -15.37
N LEU A 91 -24.37 7.70 -15.17
CA LEU A 91 -24.87 8.75 -14.26
C LEU A 91 -24.23 10.12 -14.51
N GLY A 92 -23.93 10.44 -15.79
CA GLY A 92 -23.29 11.69 -16.19
C GLY A 92 -21.76 11.73 -16.02
N GLY A 93 -21.14 10.76 -15.38
CA GLY A 93 -19.69 10.64 -15.24
C GLY A 93 -19.06 9.76 -16.32
N PHE A 94 -17.82 10.05 -16.69
CA PHE A 94 -17.05 9.22 -17.64
C PHE A 94 -16.72 7.87 -17.02
N TYR A 95 -17.02 6.81 -17.77
CA TYR A 95 -16.65 5.44 -17.39
C TYR A 95 -15.23 5.15 -17.81
N GLY A 96 -14.49 4.44 -16.96
CA GLY A 96 -13.16 3.93 -17.25
C GLY A 96 -12.91 2.59 -16.59
N ALA A 97 -11.83 1.95 -17.00
CA ALA A 97 -11.32 0.72 -16.42
C ALA A 97 -9.79 0.70 -16.49
N ASP A 98 -9.17 -0.06 -15.62
CA ASP A 98 -7.72 -0.20 -15.62
C ASP A 98 -7.24 -1.54 -15.05
N VAL A 99 -5.97 -1.82 -15.33
CA VAL A 99 -5.23 -2.96 -14.80
C VAL A 99 -3.83 -2.54 -14.39
N LEU A 100 -3.37 -3.03 -13.25
CA LEU A 100 -2.03 -2.78 -12.71
C LEU A 100 -1.35 -4.11 -12.38
N VAL A 101 -0.07 -4.22 -12.75
CA VAL A 101 0.76 -5.41 -12.53
C VAL A 101 1.98 -5.02 -11.70
N PRO A 102 2.06 -5.37 -10.40
CA PRO A 102 3.19 -4.97 -9.57
C PRO A 102 4.33 -5.99 -9.61
N PHE A 103 5.55 -5.49 -9.54
CA PHE A 103 6.80 -6.24 -9.43
C PHE A 103 7.56 -5.79 -8.17
N PRO A 104 7.20 -6.30 -6.99
CA PRO A 104 7.88 -5.95 -5.75
C PRO A 104 9.24 -6.64 -5.60
N TYR A 105 10.19 -5.89 -5.05
CA TYR A 105 11.39 -6.37 -4.40
C TYR A 105 11.30 -6.01 -2.92
N GLN A 106 11.58 -6.95 -2.04
CA GLN A 106 11.63 -6.73 -0.60
C GLN A 106 12.94 -7.31 -0.06
N ASP A 107 13.57 -6.57 0.87
CA ASP A 107 14.74 -6.98 1.64
C ASP A 107 14.41 -6.75 3.11
N LEU A 108 14.39 -7.80 3.90
CA LEU A 108 13.92 -7.79 5.28
C LEU A 108 14.89 -8.49 6.21
N GLN A 109 15.27 -7.77 7.27
CA GLN A 109 15.90 -8.34 8.46
C GLN A 109 14.96 -8.16 9.64
N ALA A 110 14.66 -9.25 10.36
CA ALA A 110 13.72 -9.18 11.48
C ALA A 110 13.75 -10.45 12.34
N GLY A 111 14.06 -10.33 13.63
CA GLY A 111 13.94 -11.45 14.58
C GLY A 111 14.80 -12.68 14.26
N GLY A 112 15.93 -12.46 13.56
CA GLY A 112 16.83 -13.54 13.11
C GLY A 112 16.54 -14.05 11.69
N PHE A 113 15.46 -13.59 11.04
CA PHE A 113 15.26 -13.74 9.60
C PHE A 113 16.12 -12.71 8.85
N ASP A 114 16.74 -13.11 7.75
CA ASP A 114 17.49 -12.26 6.81
C ASP A 114 17.24 -12.81 5.41
N GLY A 115 16.56 -12.05 4.56
CA GLY A 115 16.22 -12.51 3.22
C GLY A 115 15.62 -11.44 2.33
N SER A 116 15.80 -11.66 1.03
CA SER A 116 15.25 -10.76 0.02
C SER A 116 14.61 -11.54 -1.13
N LYS A 117 13.61 -10.94 -1.77
CA LYS A 117 12.92 -11.56 -2.91
C LYS A 117 12.38 -10.50 -3.88
N PHE A 118 12.51 -10.80 -5.16
CA PHE A 118 11.86 -10.10 -6.27
C PHE A 118 10.91 -11.08 -6.97
N GLY A 119 9.75 -10.61 -7.42
CA GLY A 119 8.84 -11.45 -8.16
C GLY A 119 7.59 -10.71 -8.65
N LEU A 120 6.65 -11.48 -9.20
CA LEU A 120 5.33 -10.97 -9.55
C LEU A 120 4.48 -10.81 -8.28
N GLY A 121 3.91 -9.63 -8.10
CA GLY A 121 2.91 -9.37 -7.06
C GLY A 121 1.49 -9.69 -7.53
N ASP A 122 0.52 -9.43 -6.67
CA ASP A 122 -0.89 -9.66 -6.99
C ASP A 122 -1.40 -8.60 -7.97
N ILE A 123 -2.05 -9.03 -9.04
CA ILE A 123 -2.57 -8.16 -10.10
C ILE A 123 -3.82 -7.44 -9.60
N PHE A 124 -3.88 -6.12 -9.81
CA PHE A 124 -5.07 -5.32 -9.58
C PHE A 124 -5.84 -5.08 -10.87
N VAL A 125 -7.16 -5.28 -10.82
CA VAL A 125 -8.08 -4.94 -11.89
C VAL A 125 -9.15 -4.03 -11.34
N GLU A 126 -9.35 -2.86 -11.95
CA GLU A 126 -10.41 -1.92 -11.62
C GLU A 126 -11.37 -1.82 -12.82
N PRO A 127 -12.37 -2.72 -12.92
CA PRO A 127 -13.28 -2.78 -14.07
C PRO A 127 -14.23 -1.58 -14.14
N ILE A 128 -14.38 -0.84 -13.05
CA ILE A 128 -15.30 0.29 -12.99
C ILE A 128 -14.62 1.46 -12.28
N THR A 129 -14.41 2.54 -13.02
CA THR A 129 -14.23 3.88 -12.49
C THR A 129 -15.25 4.83 -13.12
N ILE A 130 -15.77 5.76 -12.34
CA ILE A 130 -16.67 6.80 -12.83
C ILE A 130 -16.17 8.14 -12.30
N SER A 131 -15.97 9.11 -13.19
CA SER A 131 -15.47 10.43 -12.83
C SER A 131 -16.35 11.57 -13.35
N TRP A 132 -16.55 12.58 -12.52
CA TRP A 132 -17.30 13.79 -12.82
C TRP A 132 -16.40 15.01 -12.65
N HIS A 133 -16.52 15.99 -13.56
CA HIS A 133 -15.65 17.18 -13.61
C HIS A 133 -16.47 18.47 -13.66
N PRO A 134 -17.32 18.79 -12.63
CA PRO A 134 -17.98 20.07 -12.55
C PRO A 134 -16.98 21.23 -12.36
N LYS A 135 -17.46 22.49 -12.45
CA LYS A 135 -16.59 23.68 -12.56
C LYS A 135 -15.44 23.73 -11.52
N GLN A 136 -15.72 23.48 -10.24
CA GLN A 136 -14.76 23.62 -9.14
C GLN A 136 -14.49 22.31 -8.41
N PHE A 137 -14.94 21.19 -8.95
CA PHE A 137 -14.72 19.89 -8.33
C PHE A 137 -14.40 18.83 -9.38
N ASP A 138 -13.62 17.85 -8.97
CA ASP A 138 -13.59 16.55 -9.59
C ASP A 138 -14.04 15.51 -8.56
N PHE A 139 -14.83 14.54 -8.98
CA PHE A 139 -15.24 13.41 -8.16
C PHE A 139 -14.86 12.11 -8.87
N ALA A 140 -14.49 11.12 -8.11
CA ALA A 140 -14.25 9.78 -8.63
C ALA A 140 -14.79 8.73 -7.67
N VAL A 141 -15.39 7.68 -8.24
CA VAL A 141 -15.69 6.44 -7.54
C VAL A 141 -15.18 5.27 -8.36
N GLY A 142 -14.83 4.18 -7.71
CA GLY A 142 -14.31 2.99 -8.38
C GLY A 142 -14.58 1.73 -7.58
N TYR A 143 -14.59 0.62 -8.30
CA TYR A 143 -14.57 -0.73 -7.75
C TYR A 143 -13.50 -1.53 -8.48
N GLY A 144 -12.63 -2.14 -7.71
CA GLY A 144 -11.58 -3.02 -8.20
C GLY A 144 -11.33 -4.20 -7.29
N PHE A 145 -10.44 -5.07 -7.72
CA PHE A 145 -10.02 -6.22 -6.92
C PHE A 145 -8.57 -6.58 -7.19
N TRP A 146 -7.93 -7.12 -6.17
CA TRP A 146 -6.62 -7.76 -6.25
C TRP A 146 -6.81 -9.27 -6.35
N ALA A 147 -6.21 -9.88 -7.38
CA ALA A 147 -6.22 -11.32 -7.55
C ALA A 147 -4.94 -11.91 -6.94
N PRO A 148 -5.00 -13.04 -6.21
CA PRO A 148 -3.82 -13.71 -5.65
C PRO A 148 -3.03 -14.43 -6.75
N SER A 149 -2.46 -13.65 -7.66
CA SER A 149 -1.71 -14.10 -8.84
C SER A 149 -0.21 -14.01 -8.68
N GLY A 150 0.25 -13.41 -7.58
CA GLY A 150 1.65 -13.21 -7.27
C GLY A 150 2.34 -14.45 -6.71
N ASP A 151 3.65 -14.38 -6.62
CA ASP A 151 4.47 -15.41 -6.01
C ASP A 151 4.33 -15.38 -4.48
N TYR A 152 3.58 -16.33 -3.93
CA TYR A 152 3.21 -16.39 -2.52
C TYR A 152 3.63 -17.70 -1.86
N SER A 153 4.07 -17.60 -0.62
CA SER A 153 4.27 -18.71 0.31
C SER A 153 3.93 -18.26 1.74
N PRO A 154 3.13 -19.03 2.51
CA PRO A 154 2.78 -18.66 3.89
C PRO A 154 3.97 -18.66 4.85
N THR A 155 5.06 -19.30 4.49
CA THR A 155 6.30 -19.41 5.30
C THR A 155 7.39 -18.42 4.89
N ASP A 156 7.19 -17.65 3.81
CA ASP A 156 8.16 -16.69 3.29
C ASP A 156 7.74 -15.24 3.59
N PRO A 157 8.38 -14.55 4.56
CA PRO A 157 8.00 -13.18 4.95
C PRO A 157 8.17 -12.14 3.84
N VAL A 158 8.98 -12.43 2.83
CA VAL A 158 9.26 -11.53 1.69
C VAL A 158 8.55 -11.95 0.40
N SER A 159 7.48 -12.74 0.50
CA SER A 159 6.65 -13.12 -0.65
C SER A 159 6.16 -11.90 -1.42
N PRO A 160 6.37 -11.83 -2.75
CA PRO A 160 5.86 -10.76 -3.61
C PRO A 160 4.34 -10.67 -3.65
N GLY A 161 3.66 -11.80 -3.72
CA GLY A 161 2.21 -11.92 -3.59
C GLY A 161 1.76 -12.06 -2.14
N LYS A 162 0.47 -11.90 -1.89
CA LYS A 162 -0.13 -11.98 -0.54
C LYS A 162 -1.02 -13.21 -0.34
N GLY A 163 -1.38 -13.89 -1.44
CA GLY A 163 -2.13 -15.14 -1.40
C GLY A 163 -3.60 -15.01 -1.00
N PHE A 164 -4.23 -13.84 -1.14
CA PHE A 164 -5.66 -13.66 -0.88
C PHE A 164 -6.32 -12.67 -1.85
N TRP A 165 -7.61 -12.84 -2.09
CA TRP A 165 -8.40 -11.87 -2.83
C TRP A 165 -8.74 -10.65 -1.97
N THR A 166 -8.69 -9.47 -2.56
CA THR A 166 -9.18 -8.24 -1.95
C THR A 166 -10.13 -7.52 -2.89
N GLN A 167 -11.32 -7.20 -2.42
CA GLN A 167 -12.23 -6.27 -3.09
C GLN A 167 -11.92 -4.86 -2.61
N MET A 168 -11.87 -3.87 -3.50
CA MET A 168 -11.54 -2.49 -3.14
C MET A 168 -12.58 -1.52 -3.68
N LEU A 169 -13.12 -0.68 -2.79
CA LEU A 169 -13.95 0.46 -3.14
C LEU A 169 -13.11 1.73 -3.07
N THR A 170 -13.26 2.58 -4.08
CA THR A 170 -12.59 3.87 -4.16
C THR A 170 -13.64 4.99 -4.20
N ALA A 171 -13.44 6.06 -3.43
CA ALA A 171 -14.24 7.28 -3.51
C ALA A 171 -13.39 8.50 -3.16
N GLY A 172 -13.48 9.57 -3.94
CA GLY A 172 -12.72 10.77 -3.68
C GLY A 172 -13.25 12.01 -4.35
N ALA A 173 -12.73 13.15 -3.91
CA ALA A 173 -13.00 14.46 -4.45
C ALA A 173 -11.74 15.33 -4.50
N THR A 174 -11.64 16.17 -5.51
CA THR A 174 -10.70 17.29 -5.58
C THR A 174 -11.51 18.58 -5.70
N TRP A 175 -11.27 19.51 -4.78
CA TRP A 175 -11.84 20.84 -4.79
C TRP A 175 -10.82 21.86 -5.30
N TYR A 176 -11.29 22.76 -6.15
CA TYR A 176 -10.53 23.89 -6.67
C TYR A 176 -11.14 25.19 -6.12
N PRO A 177 -10.51 25.83 -5.11
CA PRO A 177 -11.04 27.03 -4.47
C PRO A 177 -11.20 28.23 -5.40
N ASP A 178 -10.35 28.32 -6.42
CA ASP A 178 -10.33 29.40 -7.39
C ASP A 178 -10.79 28.95 -8.79
N GLU A 179 -11.37 29.89 -9.57
CA GLU A 179 -11.91 29.59 -10.91
C GLU A 179 -10.83 29.17 -11.91
N GLU A 180 -9.62 29.68 -11.75
CA GLU A 180 -8.46 29.32 -12.57
C GLU A 180 -7.89 27.94 -12.25
N LYS A 181 -8.38 27.27 -11.20
CA LYS A 181 -7.91 25.99 -10.69
C LYS A 181 -6.42 26.00 -10.34
N THR A 182 -5.94 27.15 -9.77
CA THR A 182 -4.53 27.27 -9.36
C THR A 182 -4.28 26.66 -7.99
N TRP A 183 -5.29 26.47 -7.16
CA TRP A 183 -5.24 25.69 -5.94
C TRP A 183 -6.06 24.42 -6.08
N SER A 184 -5.61 23.36 -5.42
CA SER A 184 -6.35 22.10 -5.30
C SER A 184 -6.26 21.55 -3.90
N VAL A 185 -7.37 21.00 -3.40
CA VAL A 185 -7.45 20.23 -2.17
C VAL A 185 -8.11 18.90 -2.52
N SER A 186 -7.43 17.79 -2.30
CA SER A 186 -7.92 16.46 -2.67
C SER A 186 -7.98 15.51 -1.48
N LEU A 187 -8.97 14.64 -1.51
CA LEU A 187 -9.11 13.50 -0.61
C LEU A 187 -9.55 12.28 -1.43
N LEU A 188 -8.85 11.19 -1.26
CA LEU A 188 -9.16 9.89 -1.87
C LEU A 188 -9.21 8.83 -0.78
N ASN A 189 -10.29 8.07 -0.77
CA ASN A 189 -10.48 6.98 0.18
C ASN A 189 -10.55 5.65 -0.57
N ARG A 190 -9.87 4.65 -0.04
CA ARG A 190 -9.93 3.27 -0.51
C ARG A 190 -10.23 2.35 0.66
N TYR A 191 -11.22 1.50 0.49
CA TYR A 191 -11.61 0.51 1.48
C TYR A 191 -11.44 -0.89 0.92
N GLU A 192 -10.63 -1.71 1.59
CA GLU A 192 -10.28 -3.07 1.21
C GLU A 192 -11.04 -4.09 2.05
N PHE A 193 -11.68 -5.05 1.35
CA PHE A 193 -12.34 -6.21 1.92
C PHE A 193 -11.52 -7.45 1.58
N ASN A 194 -10.78 -7.96 2.56
CA ASN A 194 -9.88 -9.09 2.38
C ASN A 194 -10.61 -10.42 2.58
N GLN A 195 -10.26 -11.42 1.78
CA GLN A 195 -10.72 -12.79 1.91
C GLN A 195 -9.66 -13.66 2.61
N GLU A 196 -9.98 -14.92 2.86
CA GLU A 196 -9.08 -15.88 3.46
C GLU A 196 -7.81 -16.07 2.63
N GLN A 197 -6.67 -16.11 3.30
CA GLN A 197 -5.36 -16.29 2.71
C GLN A 197 -5.11 -17.76 2.40
N GLN A 198 -4.60 -18.03 1.20
CA GLN A 198 -4.28 -19.39 0.72
C GLN A 198 -3.32 -20.11 1.69
N ASP A 199 -3.52 -21.40 1.84
CA ASP A 199 -2.71 -22.30 2.67
C ASP A 199 -2.62 -21.89 4.15
N THR A 200 -3.58 -21.07 4.63
CA THR A 200 -3.73 -20.68 6.03
C THR A 200 -5.21 -20.65 6.43
N ASP A 201 -5.50 -20.56 7.73
CA ASP A 201 -6.86 -20.31 8.25
C ASP A 201 -7.05 -18.81 8.57
N ILE A 202 -6.19 -17.94 8.03
CA ILE A 202 -6.20 -16.51 8.37
C ILE A 202 -6.98 -15.72 7.32
N THR A 203 -7.97 -14.96 7.78
CA THR A 203 -8.58 -13.88 7.00
C THR A 203 -8.01 -12.55 7.50
N PRO A 204 -7.21 -11.82 6.71
CA PRO A 204 -6.70 -10.51 7.09
C PRO A 204 -7.81 -9.50 7.38
N GLY A 205 -7.58 -8.60 8.32
CA GLY A 205 -8.53 -7.55 8.62
C GLY A 205 -8.74 -6.60 7.43
N GLN A 206 -9.86 -5.87 7.45
CA GLN A 206 -10.18 -4.88 6.42
C GLN A 206 -9.42 -3.58 6.67
N TYR A 207 -9.14 -2.84 5.59
CA TYR A 207 -8.35 -1.60 5.66
C TYR A 207 -9.07 -0.42 5.04
N LEU A 208 -8.89 0.75 5.67
CA LEU A 208 -9.20 2.05 5.09
C LEU A 208 -7.89 2.80 4.85
N THR A 209 -7.69 3.26 3.63
CA THR A 209 -6.60 4.18 3.27
C THR A 209 -7.21 5.50 2.81
N MET A 210 -6.82 6.59 3.48
CA MET A 210 -7.17 7.96 3.13
C MET A 210 -5.92 8.67 2.65
N GLU A 211 -5.91 9.18 1.43
CA GLU A 211 -4.84 9.97 0.83
C GLU A 211 -5.34 11.37 0.54
N TRP A 212 -4.56 12.38 0.88
CA TRP A 212 -4.93 13.78 0.71
C TRP A 212 -3.79 14.60 0.15
N GLY A 213 -4.13 15.72 -0.48
CA GLY A 213 -3.16 16.66 -1.00
C GLY A 213 -3.69 18.08 -1.08
N ILE A 214 -2.82 19.05 -0.78
CA ILE A 214 -3.06 20.49 -0.95
C ILE A 214 -1.94 21.03 -1.83
N ALA A 215 -2.27 21.63 -2.96
CA ALA A 215 -1.27 22.05 -3.93
C ALA A 215 -1.59 23.38 -4.59
N LYS A 216 -0.51 24.04 -5.04
CA LYS A 216 -0.55 25.22 -5.90
C LYS A 216 0.01 24.88 -7.27
N SER A 217 -0.76 25.23 -8.31
CA SER A 217 -0.35 25.12 -9.71
C SER A 217 0.35 26.36 -10.20
N PHE A 218 1.50 26.19 -10.84
CA PHE A 218 2.27 27.23 -11.50
C PHE A 218 2.25 27.00 -13.01
N ARG A 219 1.91 28.05 -13.77
CA ARG A 219 1.87 28.02 -15.25
C ARG A 219 1.02 26.85 -15.81
N LYS A 220 0.14 26.26 -15.05
CA LYS A 220 -0.69 25.07 -15.38
C LYS A 220 0.11 23.82 -15.79
N THR A 221 1.41 23.80 -15.49
CA THR A 221 2.31 22.70 -15.86
C THR A 221 3.12 22.16 -14.69
N ILE A 222 3.15 22.87 -13.57
CA ILE A 222 3.85 22.44 -12.37
C ILE A 222 2.92 22.62 -11.19
N ASP A 223 2.64 21.53 -10.46
CA ASP A 223 1.96 21.58 -9.18
C ASP A 223 2.97 21.27 -8.07
N VAL A 224 2.95 22.07 -7.02
CA VAL A 224 3.76 21.84 -5.81
C VAL A 224 2.84 21.83 -4.62
N GLY A 225 2.99 20.84 -3.75
CA GLY A 225 2.06 20.67 -2.63
C GLY A 225 2.59 19.89 -1.46
N LEU A 226 1.77 19.84 -0.44
CA LEU A 226 1.87 18.94 0.70
C LEU A 226 0.84 17.84 0.53
N VAL A 227 1.28 16.61 0.75
CA VAL A 227 0.45 15.42 0.64
C VAL A 227 0.61 14.54 1.86
N GLY A 228 -0.30 13.65 2.08
CA GLY A 228 -0.19 12.70 3.17
C GLY A 228 -1.24 11.62 3.10
N TYR A 229 -1.17 10.72 4.06
CA TYR A 229 -2.10 9.61 4.18
C TYR A 229 -2.35 9.24 5.63
N TYR A 230 -3.47 8.58 5.83
CA TYR A 230 -3.79 7.80 7.00
C TYR A 230 -4.28 6.43 6.54
N GLN A 231 -3.60 5.36 6.94
CA GLN A 231 -4.03 4.00 6.67
C GLN A 231 -4.25 3.27 8.00
N LEU A 232 -5.40 2.61 8.12
CA LEU A 232 -5.75 1.87 9.32
C LEU A 232 -6.46 0.56 8.99
N GLN A 233 -6.17 -0.46 9.78
CA GLN A 233 -6.97 -1.68 9.82
C GLN A 233 -8.23 -1.42 10.64
N THR A 234 -9.41 -1.67 10.05
CA THR A 234 -10.71 -1.35 10.66
C THR A 234 -11.35 -2.53 11.38
N THR A 235 -10.98 -3.76 10.99
CA THR A 235 -11.43 -5.00 11.63
C THR A 235 -10.24 -5.88 11.97
N LYS A 236 -10.32 -6.66 13.04
CA LYS A 236 -9.28 -7.63 13.39
C LYS A 236 -9.18 -8.72 12.32
N ALA A 237 -7.99 -9.25 12.13
CA ALA A 237 -7.81 -10.50 11.41
C ALA A 237 -8.44 -11.65 12.21
N THR A 238 -8.91 -12.69 11.52
CA THR A 238 -9.56 -13.87 12.11
C THR A 238 -8.86 -15.14 11.66
N GLY A 239 -9.07 -16.23 12.40
CA GLY A 239 -8.46 -17.53 12.14
C GLY A 239 -7.35 -17.91 13.10
N ALA A 240 -6.86 -19.14 12.98
CA ALA A 240 -5.83 -19.68 13.87
C ALA A 240 -4.49 -18.96 13.67
N GLY A 241 -3.93 -18.36 14.72
CA GLY A 241 -2.68 -17.62 14.66
C GLY A 241 -2.79 -16.19 14.07
N ALA A 242 -4.00 -15.72 13.79
CA ALA A 242 -4.21 -14.37 13.29
C ALA A 242 -3.74 -13.29 14.28
N PRO A 243 -3.06 -12.20 13.81
CA PRO A 243 -2.67 -11.09 14.67
C PRO A 243 -3.89 -10.39 15.25
N ASN A 244 -3.82 -10.03 16.53
CA ASN A 244 -4.93 -9.41 17.26
C ASN A 244 -4.76 -7.90 17.45
N ASN A 245 -3.96 -7.24 16.61
CA ASN A 245 -3.77 -5.79 16.62
C ASN A 245 -4.60 -5.12 15.52
N LEU A 246 -4.75 -3.81 15.63
CA LEU A 246 -5.34 -2.94 14.62
C LEU A 246 -4.26 -1.92 14.19
N PRO A 247 -3.38 -2.27 13.25
CA PRO A 247 -2.31 -1.39 12.83
C PRO A 247 -2.83 -0.15 12.09
N TRP A 248 -2.13 0.96 12.29
CA TRP A 248 -2.37 2.20 11.57
C TRP A 248 -1.08 2.98 11.38
N VAL A 249 -1.09 3.90 10.42
CA VAL A 249 0.04 4.80 10.14
C VAL A 249 -0.44 6.13 9.57
N VAL A 250 0.29 7.19 9.90
CA VAL A 250 0.12 8.55 9.37
C VAL A 250 1.43 8.99 8.74
N GLY A 251 1.36 9.48 7.51
CA GLY A 251 2.50 10.06 6.81
C GLY A 251 2.15 11.37 6.12
N LEU A 252 3.15 12.25 6.00
CA LEU A 252 3.04 13.47 5.22
C LEU A 252 4.38 13.88 4.61
N GLY A 253 4.32 14.65 3.52
CA GLY A 253 5.51 15.16 2.87
C GLY A 253 5.24 15.98 1.61
N PRO A 254 6.27 16.50 0.95
CA PRO A 254 6.13 17.27 -0.28
C PRO A 254 5.89 16.41 -1.52
N GLU A 255 5.20 16.99 -2.49
CA GLU A 255 5.06 16.46 -3.83
C GLU A 255 5.21 17.56 -4.87
N ILE A 256 5.83 17.22 -5.99
CA ILE A 256 5.87 18.02 -7.21
C ILE A 256 5.37 17.19 -8.39
N ASN A 257 4.41 17.77 -9.15
CA ASN A 257 3.96 17.22 -10.43
C ASN A 257 4.37 18.14 -11.57
N MET A 258 4.85 17.55 -12.64
CA MET A 258 5.25 18.26 -13.86
C MET A 258 4.51 17.69 -15.05
N VAL A 259 3.88 18.58 -15.83
CA VAL A 259 3.18 18.23 -17.05
C VAL A 259 3.96 18.72 -18.25
N CYS A 260 4.28 17.84 -19.18
CA CYS A 260 4.85 18.17 -20.47
C CYS A 260 3.80 17.93 -21.60
N PRO A 261 2.99 18.95 -21.96
CA PRO A 261 1.88 18.76 -22.91
C PRO A 261 2.35 18.29 -24.30
N LYS A 262 3.53 18.73 -24.74
CA LYS A 262 4.11 18.34 -26.05
C LYS A 262 4.39 16.82 -26.15
N LEU A 263 4.73 16.21 -25.03
CA LEU A 263 5.02 14.77 -24.95
C LEU A 263 3.80 13.97 -24.44
N GLY A 264 2.74 14.61 -23.97
CA GLY A 264 1.63 13.95 -23.25
C GLY A 264 2.12 13.22 -22.00
N LEU A 265 3.15 13.76 -21.34
CA LEU A 265 3.80 13.14 -20.19
C LEU A 265 3.52 13.95 -18.92
N ILE A 266 3.14 13.24 -17.86
CA ILE A 266 3.03 13.77 -16.51
C ILE A 266 4.01 12.99 -15.63
N THR A 267 4.83 13.71 -14.87
CA THR A 267 5.77 13.13 -13.91
C THR A 267 5.44 13.64 -12.52
N SER A 268 5.38 12.75 -11.54
CA SER A 268 5.25 13.08 -10.12
C SER A 268 6.48 12.58 -9.36
N LEU A 269 6.97 13.40 -8.45
CA LEU A 269 7.94 13.01 -7.43
C LEU A 269 7.37 13.37 -6.06
N ARG A 270 7.25 12.37 -5.20
CA ARG A 270 6.71 12.49 -3.85
C ARG A 270 7.66 11.87 -2.85
N TYR A 271 7.87 12.56 -1.74
CA TYR A 271 8.50 12.02 -0.54
C TYR A 271 7.51 12.10 0.61
N VAL A 272 7.37 11.05 1.40
CA VAL A 272 6.55 11.04 2.63
C VAL A 272 7.35 10.44 3.76
N TYR A 273 7.34 11.11 4.90
CA TYR A 273 7.81 10.62 6.18
C TYR A 273 6.61 10.15 7.02
N GLU A 274 6.67 8.94 7.55
CA GLU A 274 5.67 8.43 8.49
C GLU A 274 5.91 9.01 9.87
N ILE A 275 5.00 9.89 10.30
CA ILE A 275 5.13 10.64 11.57
C ILE A 275 4.90 9.72 12.75
N GLU A 276 3.92 8.82 12.62
CA GLU A 276 3.55 7.90 13.67
C GLU A 276 2.94 6.62 13.08
N SER A 277 3.19 5.48 13.75
CA SER A 277 2.61 4.20 13.42
C SER A 277 2.28 3.41 14.68
N HIS A 278 1.36 2.45 14.55
CA HIS A 278 1.03 1.50 15.60
C HIS A 278 0.89 0.10 15.01
N GLY A 279 1.59 -0.88 15.63
CA GLY A 279 1.51 -2.28 15.24
C GLY A 279 2.06 -2.60 13.84
N ARG A 280 2.88 -1.70 13.28
CA ARG A 280 3.54 -1.83 11.99
C ARG A 280 4.81 -0.97 11.92
N PRO A 281 5.68 -1.18 10.91
CA PRO A 281 6.84 -0.32 10.70
C PRO A 281 6.46 1.15 10.51
N GLN A 282 7.40 2.04 10.85
CA GLN A 282 7.35 3.48 10.63
C GLN A 282 8.56 3.89 9.80
N GLY A 283 8.34 4.34 8.59
CA GLY A 283 9.43 4.55 7.63
C GLY A 283 9.31 5.80 6.79
N ASN A 284 9.99 5.74 5.67
CA ASN A 284 10.03 6.78 4.65
C ASN A 284 9.59 6.19 3.32
N MET A 285 8.98 7.01 2.49
CA MET A 285 8.56 6.63 1.16
C MET A 285 8.99 7.67 0.12
N VAL A 286 9.49 7.19 -1.00
CA VAL A 286 9.63 7.97 -2.24
C VAL A 286 8.80 7.30 -3.32
N ASN A 287 8.00 8.08 -4.03
CA ASN A 287 7.25 7.59 -5.17
C ASN A 287 7.52 8.47 -6.40
N ILE A 288 7.99 7.84 -7.48
CA ILE A 288 8.17 8.48 -8.79
C ILE A 288 7.10 7.87 -9.71
N THR A 289 6.21 8.71 -10.23
CA THR A 289 5.14 8.26 -11.13
C THR A 289 5.30 8.90 -12.49
N LEU A 290 5.25 8.10 -13.53
CA LEU A 290 5.26 8.53 -14.92
C LEU A 290 3.92 8.18 -15.55
N THR A 291 3.22 9.15 -16.13
CA THR A 291 1.95 8.91 -16.84
C THR A 291 2.06 9.44 -18.27
N LYS A 292 1.85 8.57 -19.24
CA LYS A 292 1.85 8.86 -20.66
C LYS A 292 0.44 8.75 -21.22
N ARG A 293 -0.04 9.78 -21.92
CA ARG A 293 -1.25 9.74 -22.75
C ARG A 293 -0.88 9.35 -24.19
N PHE A 294 -1.70 8.50 -24.79
CA PHE A 294 -1.60 8.08 -26.20
C PHE A 294 -2.72 8.68 -27.03
#